data_1495368f0846a08cd96839af2c3791a4
#
_entry.id   1495368f0846a08cd96839af2c3791a4
#
_cell.length_a   1.000
_cell.length_b   1.000
_cell.length_c   1.000
_cell.angle_alpha   90.00
_cell.angle_beta   90.00
_cell.angle_gamma   90.00
#
_symmetry.space_group_name_H-M   'P 1'
#
loop_
_entity.id
_entity.type
_entity.pdbx_description
1 polymer ?
#
loop_
_entity_poly.entity_id
_entity_poly.type
_entity_poly.pdbx_seq_one_letter_code
_entity_poly.pdbx_strand_id
1 'polypeptide(L)'
;MTKRITSTLLLVGFFLLAKAQPSKNDKNVFEFRGVWIATVENIDWPSKRGLSNADQKSEFIDLLDRHQRNGMNAIVMQIRPSGDALYPSALEPWSEYLMGKQGLAPSPFYDPLAFMIEETHKRGMEFHAWINPYRAVFNINKSSVALTHITKIHPEWFVTYGDKKYFNPGIPEVWQFTNRVVKDIVSRYEIDAIHMDDYFYPYRIPGKEFPDQAAYLKNSRGLNKEDWRRSNCDSIIRQLNATIHQTKPAVQFGISPFGVWRNKTKDPRGSVTKGGQTNYDDLYADILLWLEKGWIDYVVPQLYWEHGHNLADYDELVHWWNENSYGKQLYIGHGIYRAGSNAAWKNPNEIPYQINKLRSLPNIGGSVYFSSNSFKNNPNGWNDSLQQHYYVNPAILPSVLPQYKMETPIISKTGGQTYQIGTEGNKPLKSFAIIQKQTGVYSVAALIPADAKIINLNALGVIRKASNQYWLIAIGKQNQISEYVSIP
;
A
#
# COMPACT_ATOMS: atom_id res chain seq x y z
N MET A 1 43.15 -22.52 -69.09
CA MET A 1 41.79 -21.94 -69.02
C MET A 1 41.12 -22.35 -67.71
N THR A 2 41.22 -21.55 -66.69
CA THR A 2 40.66 -21.82 -65.35
C THR A 2 39.48 -20.91 -65.09
N LYS A 3 38.26 -21.48 -65.07
CA LYS A 3 37.01 -20.76 -64.78
C LYS A 3 36.91 -20.55 -63.26
N ARG A 4 36.92 -19.29 -62.81
CA ARG A 4 36.58 -18.91 -61.45
C ARG A 4 35.04 -18.84 -61.33
N ILE A 5 34.45 -19.61 -60.44
CA ILE A 5 33.05 -19.56 -60.05
C ILE A 5 32.98 -18.61 -58.84
N THR A 6 32.33 -17.45 -59.00
CA THR A 6 32.08 -16.49 -57.95
C THR A 6 30.72 -16.83 -57.33
N SER A 7 30.73 -17.40 -56.11
CA SER A 7 29.49 -17.62 -55.35
C SER A 7 29.13 -16.36 -54.58
N THR A 8 28.02 -15.74 -54.97
CA THR A 8 27.45 -14.62 -54.24
C THR A 8 26.57 -15.15 -53.10
N LEU A 9 27.04 -15.05 -51.87
CA LEU A 9 26.23 -15.35 -50.67
C LEU A 9 25.23 -14.18 -50.45
N LEU A 10 23.95 -14.45 -50.63
CA LEU A 10 22.87 -13.55 -50.23
C LEU A 10 22.68 -13.70 -48.70
N LEU A 11 23.14 -12.74 -47.91
CA LEU A 11 22.83 -12.62 -46.48
C LEU A 11 21.42 -12.06 -46.35
N VAL A 12 20.45 -12.93 -46.12
CA VAL A 12 19.08 -12.50 -45.71
C VAL A 12 19.13 -12.15 -44.24
N GLY A 13 19.28 -10.87 -43.96
CA GLY A 13 19.17 -10.32 -42.62
C GLY A 13 17.71 -10.41 -42.12
N PHE A 14 17.41 -11.38 -41.28
CA PHE A 14 16.18 -11.38 -40.46
C PHE A 14 16.29 -10.24 -39.46
N PHE A 15 15.78 -9.07 -39.78
CA PHE A 15 15.44 -8.05 -38.78
C PHE A 15 14.29 -8.59 -37.93
N LEU A 16 14.60 -9.23 -36.81
CA LEU A 16 13.68 -9.42 -35.72
C LEU A 16 13.32 -8.01 -35.20
N LEU A 17 12.23 -7.45 -35.72
CA LEU A 17 11.58 -6.30 -35.11
C LEU A 17 11.17 -6.72 -33.69
N ALA A 18 12.04 -6.50 -32.72
CA ALA A 18 11.68 -6.62 -31.33
C ALA A 18 10.48 -5.67 -31.13
N LYS A 19 9.29 -6.23 -30.95
CA LYS A 19 8.09 -5.47 -30.65
C LYS A 19 8.36 -4.79 -29.29
N ALA A 20 8.63 -3.50 -29.31
CA ALA A 20 8.86 -2.75 -28.09
C ALA A 20 7.63 -2.94 -27.18
N GLN A 21 7.88 -3.42 -25.97
CA GLN A 21 6.87 -3.60 -24.90
C GLN A 21 7.03 -2.45 -23.89
N PRO A 22 5.99 -2.08 -23.11
CA PRO A 22 6.13 -1.09 -22.07
C PRO A 22 7.18 -1.55 -21.06
N SER A 23 8.02 -0.60 -20.62
CA SER A 23 8.93 -0.82 -19.50
C SER A 23 8.13 -1.13 -18.23
N LYS A 24 8.67 -1.94 -17.33
CA LYS A 24 8.09 -2.15 -15.99
C LYS A 24 7.97 -0.87 -15.18
N ASN A 25 8.69 0.18 -15.58
CA ASN A 25 8.64 1.51 -14.96
C ASN A 25 7.73 2.48 -15.72
N ASP A 26 6.99 2.03 -16.75
CA ASP A 26 6.03 2.89 -17.46
C ASP A 26 4.82 3.18 -16.56
N LYS A 27 4.77 4.39 -16.00
CA LYS A 27 3.72 4.83 -15.06
C LYS A 27 2.33 4.95 -15.69
N ASN A 28 2.25 4.96 -17.01
CA ASN A 28 0.96 4.91 -17.71
C ASN A 28 0.37 3.49 -17.71
N VAL A 29 1.18 2.47 -17.42
CA VAL A 29 0.77 1.06 -17.39
C VAL A 29 0.85 0.50 -15.97
N PHE A 30 1.95 0.77 -15.24
CA PHE A 30 2.21 0.21 -13.92
C PHE A 30 2.29 1.33 -12.87
N GLU A 31 1.27 1.44 -12.03
CA GLU A 31 1.25 2.45 -10.97
C GLU A 31 0.39 1.97 -9.79
N PHE A 32 0.95 2.03 -8.59
CA PHE A 32 0.19 1.85 -7.36
C PHE A 32 -0.60 3.13 -7.04
N ARG A 33 -1.91 3.01 -6.86
CA ARG A 33 -2.83 4.12 -6.58
C ARG A 33 -3.67 3.77 -5.37
N GLY A 34 -3.13 4.05 -4.18
CA GLY A 34 -3.74 3.65 -2.91
C GLY A 34 -4.41 4.79 -2.17
N VAL A 35 -5.30 4.43 -1.24
CA VAL A 35 -5.91 5.35 -0.29
C VAL A 35 -5.97 4.72 1.10
N TRP A 36 -5.61 5.49 2.14
CA TRP A 36 -5.82 5.07 3.53
C TRP A 36 -7.25 5.28 3.96
N ILE A 37 -7.77 4.29 4.71
CA ILE A 37 -9.08 4.34 5.36
C ILE A 37 -8.86 4.08 6.84
N ALA A 38 -8.90 5.14 7.64
CA ALA A 38 -8.68 5.09 9.08
C ALA A 38 -10.00 4.85 9.82
N THR A 39 -9.97 3.92 10.78
CA THR A 39 -11.12 3.60 11.62
C THR A 39 -11.03 4.22 13.00
N VAL A 40 -9.80 4.48 13.48
CA VAL A 40 -9.59 5.17 14.75
C VAL A 40 -10.33 6.49 14.76
N GLU A 41 -11.06 6.77 15.87
CA GLU A 41 -11.90 7.98 16.01
C GLU A 41 -12.90 8.18 14.85
N ASN A 42 -13.20 7.12 14.11
CA ASN A 42 -14.13 7.16 12.98
C ASN A 42 -13.76 8.22 11.93
N ILE A 43 -12.45 8.38 11.67
CA ILE A 43 -11.92 9.38 10.72
C ILE A 43 -12.52 9.17 9.32
N ASP A 44 -12.51 7.93 8.82
CA ASP A 44 -12.98 7.61 7.48
C ASP A 44 -14.17 6.66 7.48
N TRP A 45 -14.10 5.54 8.23
CA TRP A 45 -15.14 4.51 8.28
C TRP A 45 -15.10 3.76 9.62
N PRO A 46 -16.30 3.33 10.15
CA PRO A 46 -17.61 3.86 9.79
C PRO A 46 -17.73 5.34 10.15
N SER A 47 -18.66 6.08 9.56
CA SER A 47 -18.79 7.53 9.76
C SER A 47 -19.10 7.92 11.20
N LYS A 48 -19.65 7.00 11.98
CA LYS A 48 -19.88 7.10 13.44
C LYS A 48 -19.98 5.70 14.04
N ARG A 49 -19.77 5.63 15.34
CA ARG A 49 -19.92 4.41 16.13
C ARG A 49 -21.39 3.97 16.18
N GLY A 50 -21.64 2.65 16.19
CA GLY A 50 -22.96 2.07 16.41
C GLY A 50 -23.93 2.22 15.24
N LEU A 51 -23.45 2.38 14.02
CA LEU A 51 -24.28 2.27 12.82
C LEU A 51 -24.86 0.87 12.68
N SER A 52 -26.03 0.77 12.02
CA SER A 52 -26.57 -0.53 11.61
C SER A 52 -25.62 -1.25 10.66
N ASN A 53 -25.69 -2.59 10.61
CA ASN A 53 -24.87 -3.36 9.67
C ASN A 53 -25.13 -2.96 8.20
N ALA A 54 -26.38 -2.62 7.88
CA ALA A 54 -26.75 -2.16 6.55
C ALA A 54 -26.05 -0.84 6.20
N ASP A 55 -26.07 0.13 7.12
CA ASP A 55 -25.40 1.43 6.92
C ASP A 55 -23.88 1.27 6.84
N GLN A 56 -23.26 0.45 7.74
CA GLN A 56 -21.81 0.17 7.67
C GLN A 56 -21.41 -0.39 6.31
N LYS A 57 -22.17 -1.36 5.78
CA LYS A 57 -21.93 -1.97 4.48
C LYS A 57 -22.12 -0.97 3.33
N SER A 58 -23.22 -0.21 3.35
CA SER A 58 -23.53 0.79 2.34
C SER A 58 -22.44 1.89 2.28
N GLU A 59 -22.05 2.43 3.44
CA GLU A 59 -20.98 3.44 3.49
C GLU A 59 -19.65 2.91 2.94
N PHE A 60 -19.31 1.64 3.21
CA PHE A 60 -18.08 1.06 2.69
C PHE A 60 -18.12 0.85 1.18
N ILE A 61 -19.27 0.38 0.64
CA ILE A 61 -19.51 0.26 -0.80
C ILE A 61 -19.38 1.62 -1.49
N ASP A 62 -20.06 2.66 -0.97
CA ASP A 62 -20.01 4.01 -1.53
C ASP A 62 -18.60 4.60 -1.53
N LEU A 63 -17.83 4.28 -0.49
CA LEU A 63 -16.42 4.66 -0.37
C LEU A 63 -15.58 3.97 -1.45
N LEU A 64 -15.72 2.67 -1.63
CA LEU A 64 -15.00 1.92 -2.67
C LEU A 64 -15.37 2.39 -4.08
N ASP A 65 -16.66 2.61 -4.35
CA ASP A 65 -17.13 3.08 -5.66
C ASP A 65 -16.58 4.47 -6.00
N ARG A 66 -16.47 5.35 -5.01
CA ARG A 66 -15.81 6.65 -5.17
C ARG A 66 -14.35 6.48 -5.55
N HIS A 67 -13.61 5.65 -4.83
CA HIS A 67 -12.18 5.45 -5.08
C HIS A 67 -11.92 4.71 -6.40
N GLN A 68 -12.78 3.78 -6.80
CA GLN A 68 -12.73 3.15 -8.12
C GLN A 68 -12.92 4.20 -9.23
N ARG A 69 -13.92 5.10 -9.10
CA ARG A 69 -14.10 6.22 -10.04
C ARG A 69 -12.91 7.17 -10.09
N ASN A 70 -12.21 7.36 -8.94
CA ASN A 70 -10.98 8.15 -8.88
C ASN A 70 -9.75 7.41 -9.45
N GLY A 71 -9.92 6.19 -9.98
CA GLY A 71 -8.84 5.40 -10.59
C GLY A 71 -7.89 4.74 -9.59
N MET A 72 -8.30 4.62 -8.31
CA MET A 72 -7.56 3.87 -7.30
C MET A 72 -7.61 2.37 -7.58
N ASN A 73 -6.53 1.65 -7.23
CA ASN A 73 -6.41 0.21 -7.41
C ASN A 73 -6.00 -0.53 -6.13
N ALA A 74 -5.88 0.18 -5.01
CA ALA A 74 -5.63 -0.41 -3.69
C ALA A 74 -6.25 0.45 -2.57
N ILE A 75 -6.66 -0.21 -1.48
CA ILE A 75 -7.00 0.45 -0.22
C ILE A 75 -6.08 -0.05 0.90
N VAL A 76 -5.75 0.85 1.83
CA VAL A 76 -5.01 0.55 3.06
C VAL A 76 -5.97 0.76 4.22
N MET A 77 -6.66 -0.32 4.62
CA MET A 77 -7.77 -0.29 5.57
C MET A 77 -7.33 -0.61 6.98
N GLN A 78 -7.55 0.32 7.93
CA GLN A 78 -7.21 0.11 9.33
C GLN A 78 -8.19 -0.88 9.99
N ILE A 79 -7.70 -2.09 10.27
CA ILE A 79 -8.48 -3.19 10.86
C ILE A 79 -8.16 -3.44 12.33
N ARG A 80 -7.05 -2.87 12.84
CA ARG A 80 -6.59 -2.99 14.23
C ARG A 80 -6.08 -1.65 14.73
N PRO A 81 -6.97 -0.76 15.23
CA PRO A 81 -6.58 0.60 15.63
C PRO A 81 -5.91 0.70 16.99
N SER A 82 -6.30 -0.10 18.00
CA SER A 82 -5.90 0.09 19.41
C SER A 82 -5.92 -1.21 20.24
N GLY A 83 -5.19 -2.25 19.81
CA GLY A 83 -5.20 -3.54 20.50
C GLY A 83 -6.58 -4.19 20.51
N ASP A 84 -7.38 -3.91 19.49
CA ASP A 84 -8.74 -4.35 19.26
C ASP A 84 -8.96 -4.63 17.77
N ALA A 85 -10.02 -5.30 17.40
CA ALA A 85 -10.22 -5.82 16.05
C ALA A 85 -11.55 -5.37 15.43
N LEU A 86 -11.54 -5.14 14.11
CA LEU A 86 -12.74 -4.95 13.28
C LEU A 86 -13.16 -6.27 12.59
N TYR A 87 -12.81 -7.38 13.21
CA TYR A 87 -13.12 -8.75 12.75
C TYR A 87 -13.27 -9.69 13.95
N PRO A 88 -13.91 -10.86 13.81
CA PRO A 88 -13.99 -11.84 14.89
C PRO A 88 -12.57 -12.32 15.25
N SER A 89 -12.09 -11.99 16.44
CA SER A 89 -10.78 -12.41 16.94
C SER A 89 -10.92 -13.14 18.28
N ALA A 90 -10.15 -14.23 18.44
CA ALA A 90 -10.00 -14.91 19.73
C ALA A 90 -8.93 -14.26 20.61
N LEU A 91 -8.13 -13.32 20.06
CA LEU A 91 -6.99 -12.69 20.71
C LEU A 91 -7.29 -11.29 21.24
N GLU A 92 -8.18 -10.55 20.56
CA GLU A 92 -8.49 -9.16 20.85
C GLU A 92 -10.00 -8.90 20.79
N PRO A 93 -10.54 -7.99 21.61
CA PRO A 93 -11.96 -7.65 21.59
C PRO A 93 -12.34 -6.86 20.33
N TRP A 94 -13.63 -6.84 20.02
CA TRP A 94 -14.18 -5.95 19.01
C TRP A 94 -13.85 -4.48 19.30
N SER A 95 -13.50 -3.73 18.27
CA SER A 95 -13.19 -2.32 18.40
C SER A 95 -14.40 -1.46 18.78
N GLU A 96 -14.19 -0.49 19.68
CA GLU A 96 -15.23 0.48 20.05
C GLU A 96 -15.68 1.36 18.87
N TYR A 97 -14.81 1.53 17.87
CA TYR A 97 -15.11 2.37 16.69
C TYR A 97 -16.16 1.74 15.77
N LEU A 98 -16.43 0.44 15.92
CA LEU A 98 -17.48 -0.24 15.15
C LEU A 98 -18.85 -0.05 15.79
N MET A 99 -19.06 -0.58 17.02
CA MET A 99 -20.37 -0.65 17.66
C MET A 99 -20.51 0.31 18.87
N GLY A 100 -19.54 1.19 19.10
CA GLY A 100 -19.59 2.20 20.16
C GLY A 100 -19.07 1.75 21.52
N LYS A 101 -18.90 0.46 21.75
CA LYS A 101 -18.33 -0.11 22.96
C LYS A 101 -17.36 -1.25 22.60
N GLN A 102 -16.16 -1.21 23.17
CA GLN A 102 -15.19 -2.29 22.94
C GLN A 102 -15.71 -3.64 23.45
N GLY A 103 -15.54 -4.68 22.66
CA GLY A 103 -16.05 -6.03 22.95
C GLY A 103 -17.45 -6.29 22.42
N LEU A 104 -18.18 -5.28 21.93
CA LEU A 104 -19.51 -5.45 21.36
C LEU A 104 -19.40 -5.83 19.87
N ALA A 105 -19.85 -7.06 19.56
CA ALA A 105 -19.94 -7.56 18.18
C ALA A 105 -21.08 -6.90 17.40
N PRO A 106 -21.01 -6.85 16.05
CA PRO A 106 -22.14 -6.48 15.21
C PRO A 106 -23.36 -7.37 15.45
N SER A 107 -24.56 -6.78 15.44
CA SER A 107 -25.82 -7.51 15.58
C SER A 107 -26.85 -7.03 14.54
N PRO A 108 -27.40 -7.94 13.67
CA PRO A 108 -27.04 -9.36 13.52
C PRO A 108 -25.54 -9.54 13.23
N PHE A 109 -24.98 -10.70 13.60
CA PHE A 109 -23.57 -10.97 13.37
C PHE A 109 -23.21 -10.95 11.88
N TYR A 110 -22.09 -10.28 11.54
CA TYR A 110 -21.37 -10.44 10.28
C TYR A 110 -19.87 -10.24 10.53
N ASP A 111 -19.02 -10.66 9.60
CA ASP A 111 -17.58 -10.41 9.63
C ASP A 111 -17.27 -9.20 8.74
N PRO A 112 -16.98 -8.01 9.33
CA PRO A 112 -16.69 -6.82 8.55
C PRO A 112 -15.46 -6.97 7.68
N LEU A 113 -14.39 -7.63 8.17
CA LEU A 113 -13.15 -7.79 7.41
C LEU A 113 -13.34 -8.67 6.18
N ALA A 114 -14.03 -9.80 6.33
CA ALA A 114 -14.35 -10.67 5.20
C ALA A 114 -15.17 -9.92 4.14
N PHE A 115 -16.19 -9.18 4.57
CA PHE A 115 -17.03 -8.35 3.69
C PHE A 115 -16.20 -7.27 2.95
N MET A 116 -15.33 -6.56 3.69
CA MET A 116 -14.51 -5.49 3.11
C MET A 116 -13.52 -6.02 2.07
N ILE A 117 -12.89 -7.17 2.32
CA ILE A 117 -11.99 -7.82 1.37
C ILE A 117 -12.74 -8.23 0.10
N GLU A 118 -13.89 -8.90 0.26
CA GLU A 118 -14.72 -9.34 -0.88
C GLU A 118 -15.13 -8.16 -1.77
N GLU A 119 -15.67 -7.10 -1.18
CA GLU A 119 -16.13 -5.92 -1.93
C GLU A 119 -14.97 -5.16 -2.61
N THR A 120 -13.77 -5.16 -1.98
CA THR A 120 -12.58 -4.57 -2.57
C THR A 120 -12.09 -5.37 -3.79
N HIS A 121 -12.01 -6.69 -3.66
CA HIS A 121 -11.59 -7.58 -4.73
C HIS A 121 -12.58 -7.61 -5.90
N LYS A 122 -13.90 -7.53 -5.65
CA LYS A 122 -14.93 -7.39 -6.71
C LYS A 122 -14.66 -6.19 -7.62
N ARG A 123 -14.01 -5.15 -7.11
CA ARG A 123 -13.65 -3.94 -7.86
C ARG A 123 -12.24 -3.99 -8.47
N GLY A 124 -11.56 -5.13 -8.38
CA GLY A 124 -10.20 -5.32 -8.89
C GLY A 124 -9.13 -4.56 -8.10
N MET A 125 -9.45 -4.08 -6.89
CA MET A 125 -8.52 -3.40 -6.00
C MET A 125 -7.86 -4.36 -5.02
N GLU A 126 -6.64 -4.04 -4.55
CA GLU A 126 -5.99 -4.75 -3.44
C GLU A 126 -6.45 -4.24 -2.08
N PHE A 127 -6.52 -5.17 -1.12
CA PHE A 127 -6.84 -4.90 0.28
C PHE A 127 -5.58 -5.05 1.15
N HIS A 128 -5.01 -3.94 1.59
CA HIS A 128 -3.89 -3.91 2.52
C HIS A 128 -4.42 -3.72 3.95
N ALA A 129 -4.25 -4.74 4.78
CA ALA A 129 -4.73 -4.75 6.16
C ALA A 129 -3.80 -3.91 7.05
N TRP A 130 -4.23 -2.71 7.42
CA TRP A 130 -3.46 -1.81 8.27
C TRP A 130 -3.70 -2.12 9.75
N ILE A 131 -2.60 -2.37 10.45
CA ILE A 131 -2.56 -2.58 11.89
C ILE A 131 -1.66 -1.53 12.55
N ASN A 132 -2.07 -1.01 13.70
CA ASN A 132 -1.15 -0.27 14.58
C ASN A 132 -0.54 -1.27 15.57
N PRO A 133 0.81 -1.45 15.59
CA PRO A 133 1.42 -2.52 16.38
C PRO A 133 1.41 -2.25 17.89
N TYR A 134 1.49 -0.99 18.32
CA TYR A 134 1.79 -0.68 19.70
C TYR A 134 0.75 0.16 20.45
N ARG A 135 -0.21 0.78 19.76
CA ARG A 135 -1.30 1.47 20.44
C ARG A 135 -2.25 0.47 21.09
N ALA A 136 -2.48 0.59 22.39
CA ALA A 136 -3.39 -0.27 23.13
C ALA A 136 -4.68 0.45 23.55
N VAL A 137 -4.60 1.73 23.96
CA VAL A 137 -5.75 2.57 24.27
C VAL A 137 -5.50 3.95 23.68
N PHE A 138 -6.42 4.42 22.83
CA PHE A 138 -6.26 5.70 22.13
C PHE A 138 -6.37 6.89 23.07
N ASN A 139 -7.31 6.85 24.03
CA ASN A 139 -7.43 7.87 25.07
C ASN A 139 -7.87 7.21 26.38
N ILE A 140 -7.01 7.26 27.42
CA ILE A 140 -7.26 6.58 28.72
C ILE A 140 -8.48 7.12 29.48
N ASN A 141 -8.94 8.34 29.17
CA ASN A 141 -10.07 8.98 29.81
C ASN A 141 -11.40 8.82 29.05
N LYS A 142 -11.34 8.45 27.76
CA LYS A 142 -12.53 8.43 26.88
C LYS A 142 -12.80 7.07 26.24
N SER A 143 -11.75 6.29 25.93
CA SER A 143 -11.91 5.01 25.25
C SER A 143 -12.60 3.98 26.14
N SER A 144 -13.51 3.23 25.54
CA SER A 144 -14.09 2.05 26.15
C SER A 144 -13.07 0.91 26.15
N VAL A 145 -12.84 0.28 27.29
CA VAL A 145 -11.91 -0.84 27.42
C VAL A 145 -12.64 -2.07 27.99
N ALA A 146 -12.75 -3.12 27.19
CA ALA A 146 -13.39 -4.37 27.57
C ALA A 146 -12.59 -5.11 28.66
N LEU A 147 -13.26 -5.91 29.49
CA LEU A 147 -12.60 -6.74 30.50
C LEU A 147 -11.66 -7.80 29.89
N THR A 148 -11.97 -8.23 28.66
CA THR A 148 -11.16 -9.18 27.88
C THR A 148 -10.01 -8.51 27.12
N HIS A 149 -9.87 -7.18 27.21
CA HIS A 149 -8.78 -6.47 26.53
C HIS A 149 -7.43 -6.84 27.14
N ILE A 150 -6.43 -7.01 26.29
CA ILE A 150 -5.08 -7.46 26.69
C ILE A 150 -4.45 -6.60 27.79
N THR A 151 -4.78 -5.31 27.89
CA THR A 151 -4.33 -4.41 28.98
C THR A 151 -4.91 -4.78 30.35
N LYS A 152 -5.96 -5.60 30.39
CA LYS A 152 -6.54 -6.13 31.64
C LYS A 152 -5.97 -7.49 32.01
N ILE A 153 -5.56 -8.27 31.00
CA ILE A 153 -5.01 -9.62 31.15
C ILE A 153 -3.52 -9.57 31.50
N HIS A 154 -2.76 -8.69 30.82
CA HIS A 154 -1.31 -8.50 30.97
C HIS A 154 -0.97 -7.03 31.18
N PRO A 155 -1.38 -6.41 32.29
CA PRO A 155 -1.14 -4.99 32.56
C PRO A 155 0.35 -4.61 32.56
N GLU A 156 1.25 -5.55 32.87
CA GLU A 156 2.69 -5.40 32.88
C GLU A 156 3.32 -5.19 31.50
N TRP A 157 2.59 -5.47 30.42
CA TRP A 157 3.07 -5.26 29.03
C TRP A 157 2.92 -3.82 28.56
N PHE A 158 2.31 -2.95 29.35
CA PHE A 158 1.86 -1.64 28.89
C PHE A 158 2.48 -0.50 29.71
N VAL A 159 2.62 0.62 29.01
CA VAL A 159 3.01 1.90 29.60
C VAL A 159 2.00 2.98 29.24
N THR A 160 1.81 3.95 30.13
CA THR A 160 1.02 5.16 29.84
C THR A 160 1.97 6.27 29.47
N TYR A 161 1.73 6.89 28.30
CA TYR A 161 2.51 8.01 27.81
C TYR A 161 1.56 9.08 27.22
N GLY A 162 1.52 10.25 27.86
CA GLY A 162 0.48 11.24 27.62
C GLY A 162 -0.89 10.74 28.08
N ASP A 163 -1.87 10.87 27.20
CA ASP A 163 -3.25 10.41 27.39
C ASP A 163 -3.54 9.02 26.76
N LYS A 164 -2.50 8.30 26.39
CA LYS A 164 -2.60 7.02 25.68
C LYS A 164 -1.91 5.89 26.45
N LYS A 165 -2.35 4.67 26.16
CA LYS A 165 -1.64 3.47 26.63
C LYS A 165 -1.05 2.72 25.44
N TYR A 166 0.21 2.33 25.59
CA TYR A 166 0.99 1.65 24.56
C TYR A 166 1.48 0.30 25.06
N PHE A 167 1.55 -0.68 24.18
CA PHE A 167 2.41 -1.82 24.38
C PHE A 167 3.86 -1.34 24.53
N ASN A 168 4.61 -1.93 25.46
CA ASN A 168 6.03 -1.62 25.62
C ASN A 168 6.87 -2.41 24.59
N PRO A 169 7.49 -1.76 23.60
CA PRO A 169 8.23 -2.45 22.56
C PRO A 169 9.47 -3.20 23.10
N GLY A 170 9.91 -2.89 24.31
CA GLY A 170 11.03 -3.56 24.97
C GLY A 170 10.71 -4.91 25.60
N ILE A 171 9.48 -5.39 25.51
CA ILE A 171 9.01 -6.65 26.10
C ILE A 171 8.86 -7.71 25.00
N PRO A 172 9.66 -8.81 24.99
CA PRO A 172 9.60 -9.85 23.97
C PRO A 172 8.23 -10.53 23.85
N GLU A 173 7.48 -10.67 24.93
CA GLU A 173 6.14 -11.25 24.95
C GLU A 173 5.14 -10.39 24.13
N VAL A 174 5.35 -9.09 24.06
CA VAL A 174 4.58 -8.17 23.20
C VAL A 174 4.83 -8.48 21.73
N TRP A 175 6.09 -8.77 21.33
CA TRP A 175 6.39 -9.16 19.94
C TRP A 175 5.70 -10.47 19.58
N GLN A 176 5.77 -11.47 20.49
CA GLN A 176 5.13 -12.77 20.29
C GLN A 176 3.60 -12.62 20.18
N PHE A 177 2.98 -11.76 20.99
CA PHE A 177 1.56 -11.48 20.92
C PHE A 177 1.18 -10.84 19.56
N THR A 178 1.89 -9.80 19.14
CA THR A 178 1.66 -9.14 17.85
C THR A 178 1.84 -10.11 16.68
N ASN A 179 2.85 -10.98 16.74
CA ASN A 179 3.05 -12.03 15.75
C ASN A 179 1.87 -13.01 15.68
N ARG A 180 1.29 -13.41 16.84
CA ARG A 180 0.08 -14.26 16.86
C ARG A 180 -1.11 -13.57 16.22
N VAL A 181 -1.32 -12.27 16.50
CA VAL A 181 -2.41 -11.48 15.88
C VAL A 181 -2.23 -11.42 14.36
N VAL A 182 -1.03 -11.11 13.88
CA VAL A 182 -0.75 -11.05 12.43
C VAL A 182 -0.90 -12.43 11.78
N LYS A 183 -0.42 -13.48 12.43
CA LYS A 183 -0.59 -14.86 11.93
C LYS A 183 -2.06 -15.24 11.82
N ASP A 184 -2.90 -14.87 12.80
CA ASP A 184 -4.35 -15.11 12.77
C ASP A 184 -4.99 -14.42 11.55
N ILE A 185 -4.69 -13.14 11.33
CA ILE A 185 -5.19 -12.38 10.18
C ILE A 185 -4.76 -13.03 8.86
N VAL A 186 -3.47 -13.25 8.67
CA VAL A 186 -2.90 -13.77 7.42
C VAL A 186 -3.42 -15.18 7.11
N SER A 187 -3.59 -16.04 8.13
CA SER A 187 -4.06 -17.42 7.92
C SER A 187 -5.53 -17.49 7.51
N ARG A 188 -6.36 -16.57 8.03
CA ARG A 188 -7.83 -16.65 7.88
C ARG A 188 -8.40 -15.83 6.72
N TYR A 189 -7.72 -14.74 6.34
CA TYR A 189 -8.24 -13.78 5.37
C TYR A 189 -7.40 -13.72 4.11
N GLU A 190 -8.04 -13.48 2.97
CA GLU A 190 -7.39 -13.31 1.66
C GLU A 190 -6.98 -11.84 1.44
N ILE A 191 -6.18 -11.32 2.37
CA ILE A 191 -5.58 -9.99 2.24
C ILE A 191 -4.40 -10.01 1.26
N ASP A 192 -4.11 -8.88 0.63
CA ASP A 192 -2.96 -8.74 -0.27
C ASP A 192 -1.70 -8.29 0.47
N ALA A 193 -1.85 -7.55 1.57
CA ALA A 193 -0.74 -7.10 2.41
C ALA A 193 -1.12 -6.91 3.88
N ILE A 194 -0.12 -7.04 4.76
CA ILE A 194 -0.11 -6.39 6.09
C ILE A 194 0.59 -5.05 5.93
N HIS A 195 -0.01 -4.01 6.47
CA HIS A 195 0.53 -2.65 6.46
C HIS A 195 0.63 -2.10 7.89
N MET A 196 1.75 -1.43 8.22
CA MET A 196 1.92 -0.73 9.50
C MET A 196 2.23 0.74 9.25
N ASP A 197 1.77 1.58 10.17
CA ASP A 197 2.05 3.02 10.18
C ASP A 197 3.43 3.35 10.81
N ASP A 198 3.65 4.61 11.18
CA ASP A 198 4.92 5.12 11.71
C ASP A 198 5.01 5.08 13.25
N TYR A 199 4.00 4.53 13.94
CA TYR A 199 3.97 4.51 15.42
C TYR A 199 4.70 3.29 15.99
N PHE A 200 6.03 3.23 15.82
CA PHE A 200 6.90 2.24 16.49
C PHE A 200 7.09 2.61 17.95
N TYR A 201 7.87 3.61 18.28
CA TYR A 201 7.71 4.37 19.50
C TYR A 201 6.81 5.57 19.23
N PRO A 202 6.03 6.04 20.21
CA PRO A 202 5.15 7.19 19.98
C PRO A 202 5.95 8.48 19.75
N TYR A 203 5.33 9.44 19.08
CA TYR A 203 5.88 10.80 18.93
C TYR A 203 6.25 11.38 20.29
N ARG A 204 7.42 12.01 20.35
CA ARG A 204 7.94 12.58 21.61
C ARG A 204 7.00 13.66 22.16
N ILE A 205 6.72 13.57 23.45
CA ILE A 205 6.04 14.62 24.20
C ILE A 205 7.14 15.46 24.84
N PRO A 206 7.22 16.79 24.59
CA PRO A 206 8.22 17.66 25.18
C PRO A 206 8.32 17.48 26.71
N GLY A 207 9.53 17.29 27.21
CA GLY A 207 9.80 17.11 28.66
C GLY A 207 9.33 15.78 29.26
N LYS A 208 8.85 14.82 28.45
CA LYS A 208 8.46 13.47 28.94
C LYS A 208 9.26 12.39 28.24
N GLU A 209 9.91 11.56 29.03
CA GLU A 209 10.57 10.34 28.54
C GLU A 209 9.54 9.21 28.41
N PHE A 210 9.70 8.36 27.39
CA PHE A 210 8.87 7.15 27.27
C PHE A 210 9.22 6.19 28.41
N PRO A 211 8.26 5.68 29.19
CA PRO A 211 8.53 5.03 30.47
C PRO A 211 8.87 3.54 30.33
N ASP A 212 9.88 3.20 29.54
CA ASP A 212 10.38 1.84 29.32
C ASP A 212 11.64 1.47 30.12
N GLN A 213 12.04 2.32 31.08
CA GLN A 213 13.28 2.16 31.84
C GLN A 213 13.41 0.79 32.52
N ALA A 214 12.33 0.28 33.09
CA ALA A 214 12.35 -1.03 33.76
C ALA A 214 12.62 -2.18 32.76
N ALA A 215 12.03 -2.12 31.58
CA ALA A 215 12.28 -3.10 30.50
C ALA A 215 13.72 -3.00 29.98
N TYR A 216 14.25 -1.78 29.83
CA TYR A 216 15.64 -1.54 29.43
C TYR A 216 16.63 -2.16 30.43
N LEU A 217 16.48 -1.88 31.73
CA LEU A 217 17.36 -2.43 32.76
C LEU A 217 17.32 -3.96 32.81
N LYS A 218 16.13 -4.55 32.55
CA LYS A 218 15.96 -6.01 32.55
C LYS A 218 16.58 -6.67 31.30
N ASN A 219 16.60 -6.00 30.15
CA ASN A 219 16.93 -6.62 28.86
C ASN A 219 17.69 -5.68 27.91
N SER A 220 18.65 -4.92 28.40
CA SER A 220 19.45 -3.97 27.59
C SER A 220 20.32 -4.64 26.53
N ARG A 221 20.65 -5.91 26.71
CA ARG A 221 21.57 -6.68 25.84
C ARG A 221 22.93 -5.99 25.65
N GLY A 222 23.36 -5.19 26.63
CA GLY A 222 24.60 -4.41 26.56
C GLY A 222 24.56 -3.17 25.66
N LEU A 223 23.40 -2.83 25.11
CA LEU A 223 23.21 -1.64 24.26
C LEU A 223 22.90 -0.41 25.10
N ASN A 224 23.24 0.78 24.62
CA ASN A 224 22.65 2.01 25.13
C ASN A 224 21.14 2.04 24.85
N LYS A 225 20.41 2.93 25.53
CA LYS A 225 18.94 2.93 25.51
C LYS A 225 18.35 3.19 24.11
N GLU A 226 18.95 4.05 23.33
CA GLU A 226 18.46 4.38 21.97
C GLU A 226 18.68 3.23 21.00
N ASP A 227 19.86 2.61 21.01
CA ASP A 227 20.15 1.43 20.19
C ASP A 227 19.31 0.22 20.63
N TRP A 228 19.06 0.08 21.94
CA TRP A 228 18.15 -0.94 22.44
C TRP A 228 16.71 -0.73 21.92
N ARG A 229 16.20 0.49 21.92
CA ARG A 229 14.88 0.80 21.34
C ARG A 229 14.82 0.46 19.85
N ARG A 230 15.83 0.84 19.08
CA ARG A 230 15.93 0.46 17.66
C ARG A 230 15.94 -1.05 17.48
N SER A 231 16.76 -1.76 18.24
CA SER A 231 16.85 -3.22 18.15
C SER A 231 15.55 -3.93 18.55
N ASN A 232 14.67 -3.31 19.35
CA ASN A 232 13.32 -3.82 19.62
C ASN A 232 12.42 -3.69 18.40
N CYS A 233 12.45 -2.53 17.71
CA CYS A 233 11.74 -2.33 16.46
C CYS A 233 12.25 -3.27 15.35
N ASP A 234 13.56 -3.44 15.22
CA ASP A 234 14.18 -4.38 14.28
C ASP A 234 13.72 -5.82 14.54
N SER A 235 13.64 -6.20 15.80
CA SER A 235 13.24 -7.55 16.20
C SER A 235 11.81 -7.87 15.82
N ILE A 236 10.86 -6.96 16.06
CA ILE A 236 9.45 -7.20 15.69
C ILE A 236 9.26 -7.21 14.17
N ILE A 237 9.89 -6.29 13.43
CA ILE A 237 9.77 -6.24 11.97
C ILE A 237 10.32 -7.52 11.33
N ARG A 238 11.51 -7.97 11.73
CA ARG A 238 12.09 -9.23 11.25
C ARG A 238 11.19 -10.44 11.55
N GLN A 239 10.61 -10.52 12.75
CA GLN A 239 9.73 -11.61 13.13
C GLN A 239 8.42 -11.58 12.36
N LEU A 240 7.82 -10.40 12.17
CA LEU A 240 6.60 -10.24 11.37
C LEU A 240 6.82 -10.63 9.91
N ASN A 241 7.92 -10.20 9.29
CA ASN A 241 8.31 -10.63 7.96
C ASN A 241 8.31 -12.16 7.85
N ALA A 242 9.02 -12.84 8.76
CA ALA A 242 9.07 -14.30 8.79
C ALA A 242 7.68 -14.92 9.00
N THR A 243 6.88 -14.40 9.93
CA THR A 243 5.53 -14.89 10.24
C THR A 243 4.61 -14.78 9.03
N ILE A 244 4.60 -13.63 8.35
CA ILE A 244 3.74 -13.38 7.19
C ILE A 244 4.09 -14.33 6.06
N HIS A 245 5.36 -14.36 5.63
CA HIS A 245 5.78 -15.13 4.46
C HIS A 245 5.78 -16.65 4.71
N GLN A 246 6.00 -17.11 5.94
CA GLN A 246 5.84 -18.54 6.30
C GLN A 246 4.37 -18.96 6.34
N THR A 247 3.43 -18.04 6.63
CA THR A 247 2.00 -18.33 6.69
C THR A 247 1.38 -18.29 5.29
N LYS A 248 1.58 -17.19 4.54
CA LYS A 248 1.17 -17.01 3.14
C LYS A 248 2.25 -16.24 2.38
N PRO A 249 3.11 -16.90 1.59
CA PRO A 249 4.21 -16.25 0.85
C PRO A 249 3.76 -15.14 -0.11
N ALA A 250 2.50 -15.14 -0.51
CA ALA A 250 1.92 -14.15 -1.42
C ALA A 250 1.55 -12.84 -0.75
N VAL A 251 1.38 -12.82 0.57
CA VAL A 251 0.99 -11.62 1.32
C VAL A 251 2.20 -10.71 1.51
N GLN A 252 2.08 -9.46 1.08
CA GLN A 252 3.14 -8.46 1.20
C GLN A 252 3.21 -7.89 2.62
N PHE A 253 4.38 -7.37 2.99
CA PHE A 253 4.57 -6.62 4.24
C PHE A 253 5.08 -5.22 3.94
N GLY A 254 4.28 -4.20 4.24
CA GLY A 254 4.60 -2.79 3.99
C GLY A 254 4.56 -1.91 5.21
N ILE A 255 5.35 -0.83 5.17
CA ILE A 255 5.43 0.19 6.23
C ILE A 255 5.22 1.56 5.62
N SER A 256 4.42 2.40 6.30
CA SER A 256 4.35 3.84 6.01
C SER A 256 5.06 4.66 7.11
N PRO A 257 6.37 4.84 6.99
CA PRO A 257 7.15 5.57 8.00
C PRO A 257 6.92 7.07 7.91
N PHE A 258 7.30 7.80 8.95
CA PHE A 258 7.44 9.25 8.91
C PHE A 258 8.33 9.67 7.73
N GLY A 259 8.06 10.82 7.09
CA GLY A 259 8.70 11.20 5.83
C GLY A 259 10.22 11.41 5.90
N VAL A 260 10.76 11.77 7.08
CA VAL A 260 12.20 12.01 7.29
C VAL A 260 12.81 10.80 8.02
N TRP A 261 13.71 10.06 7.35
CA TRP A 261 14.46 9.00 8.02
C TRP A 261 15.41 9.58 9.06
N ARG A 262 16.30 10.49 8.65
CA ARG A 262 17.25 11.21 9.49
C ARG A 262 17.73 12.48 8.77
N ASN A 263 18.03 13.54 9.52
CA ASN A 263 18.63 14.75 8.92
C ASN A 263 20.11 14.51 8.58
N LYS A 264 20.58 15.05 7.45
CA LYS A 264 21.97 14.94 6.98
C LYS A 264 23.00 15.48 7.97
N THR A 265 22.60 16.43 8.80
CA THR A 265 23.44 16.97 9.89
C THR A 265 23.75 15.98 11.01
N LYS A 266 22.95 14.89 11.11
CA LYS A 266 23.12 13.81 12.09
C LYS A 266 23.76 12.55 11.49
N ASP A 267 23.52 12.29 10.21
CA ASP A 267 24.06 11.15 9.47
C ASP A 267 24.25 11.57 8.00
N PRO A 268 25.44 11.39 7.39
CA PRO A 268 25.66 11.77 5.99
C PRO A 268 24.74 11.07 4.99
N ARG A 269 24.14 9.92 5.34
CA ARG A 269 23.12 9.24 4.52
C ARG A 269 21.74 9.89 4.61
N GLY A 270 21.51 10.78 5.58
CA GLY A 270 20.24 11.46 5.79
C GLY A 270 19.90 12.47 4.70
N SER A 271 18.64 12.89 4.66
CA SER A 271 18.15 13.94 3.76
C SER A 271 18.60 15.35 4.18
N VAL A 272 18.68 16.30 3.23
CA VAL A 272 19.00 17.71 3.49
C VAL A 272 17.77 18.41 4.08
N THR A 273 17.34 17.92 5.24
CA THR A 273 16.19 18.43 6.00
C THR A 273 16.61 18.96 7.36
N LYS A 274 15.68 19.67 8.01
CA LYS A 274 15.79 20.20 9.38
C LYS A 274 14.59 19.73 10.21
N GLY A 275 14.11 18.51 9.95
CA GLY A 275 12.97 17.93 10.66
C GLY A 275 13.25 17.85 12.17
N GLY A 276 12.30 18.30 12.98
CA GLY A 276 12.36 18.20 14.45
C GLY A 276 12.08 16.78 14.94
N GLN A 277 11.56 15.92 14.08
CA GLN A 277 11.29 14.51 14.32
C GLN A 277 11.81 13.67 13.14
N THR A 278 12.31 12.47 13.43
CA THR A 278 12.84 11.55 12.44
C THR A 278 12.50 10.11 12.82
N ASN A 279 12.53 9.19 11.83
CA ASN A 279 12.32 7.77 12.12
C ASN A 279 13.40 7.22 13.04
N TYR A 280 14.67 7.47 12.71
CA TYR A 280 15.81 6.84 13.38
C TYR A 280 16.02 7.33 14.81
N ASP A 281 16.00 8.66 15.03
CA ASP A 281 16.36 9.26 16.31
C ASP A 281 15.16 9.34 17.28
N ASP A 282 13.93 9.47 16.77
CA ASP A 282 12.74 9.78 17.58
C ASP A 282 11.75 8.62 17.67
N LEU A 283 11.52 7.91 16.56
CA LEU A 283 10.63 6.76 16.51
C LEU A 283 11.38 5.43 16.63
N TYR A 284 12.71 5.48 16.71
CA TYR A 284 13.61 4.33 16.82
C TYR A 284 13.39 3.26 15.74
N ALA A 285 13.03 3.71 14.54
CA ALA A 285 12.73 2.89 13.37
C ALA A 285 13.82 3.06 12.31
N ASP A 286 14.67 2.05 12.12
CA ASP A 286 15.71 2.06 11.09
C ASP A 286 15.17 1.47 9.78
N ILE A 287 14.38 2.29 9.06
CA ILE A 287 13.74 1.89 7.81
C ILE A 287 14.76 1.47 6.75
N LEU A 288 15.92 2.13 6.70
CA LEU A 288 16.97 1.77 5.73
C LEU A 288 17.50 0.36 5.98
N LEU A 289 17.72 -0.01 7.24
CA LEU A 289 18.10 -1.38 7.61
C LEU A 289 17.04 -2.39 7.18
N TRP A 290 15.76 -2.08 7.38
CA TRP A 290 14.68 -3.00 7.03
C TRP A 290 14.56 -3.21 5.53
N LEU A 291 14.75 -2.16 4.73
CA LEU A 291 14.82 -2.21 3.27
C LEU A 291 16.04 -3.02 2.80
N GLU A 292 17.23 -2.72 3.32
CA GLU A 292 18.49 -3.39 2.99
C GLU A 292 18.43 -4.89 3.28
N LYS A 293 17.90 -5.28 4.45
CA LYS A 293 17.75 -6.68 4.86
C LYS A 293 16.58 -7.40 4.20
N GLY A 294 15.74 -6.69 3.46
CA GLY A 294 14.55 -7.25 2.83
C GLY A 294 13.49 -7.72 3.83
N TRP A 295 13.41 -7.06 5.00
CA TRP A 295 12.40 -7.38 6.01
C TRP A 295 11.04 -6.75 5.71
N ILE A 296 10.96 -5.85 4.75
CA ILE A 296 9.73 -5.30 4.21
C ILE A 296 9.75 -5.38 2.68
N ASP A 297 8.58 -5.54 2.08
CA ASP A 297 8.40 -5.67 0.63
C ASP A 297 8.22 -4.32 -0.05
N TYR A 298 7.55 -3.40 0.63
CA TYR A 298 7.33 -2.04 0.14
C TYR A 298 7.35 -1.01 1.26
N VAL A 299 7.60 0.24 0.89
CA VAL A 299 7.62 1.38 1.81
C VAL A 299 6.78 2.53 1.25
N VAL A 300 6.06 3.24 2.15
CA VAL A 300 5.20 4.39 1.81
C VAL A 300 5.54 5.56 2.72
N PRO A 301 6.66 6.26 2.55
CA PRO A 301 7.00 7.41 3.39
C PRO A 301 5.92 8.49 3.30
N GLN A 302 5.53 9.04 4.45
CA GLN A 302 4.48 10.04 4.60
C GLN A 302 5.05 11.44 4.31
N LEU A 303 5.06 11.87 3.05
CA LEU A 303 5.55 13.17 2.62
C LEU A 303 4.42 14.21 2.67
N TYR A 304 3.99 14.56 3.88
CA TYR A 304 2.84 15.44 4.12
C TYR A 304 3.23 16.94 4.16
N TRP A 305 4.26 17.32 3.44
CA TRP A 305 4.71 18.70 3.27
C TRP A 305 4.53 19.13 1.82
N GLU A 306 4.37 20.42 1.66
CA GLU A 306 4.32 21.05 0.35
C GLU A 306 5.70 21.16 -0.29
N HIS A 307 5.72 21.34 -1.60
CA HIS A 307 6.90 21.78 -2.36
C HIS A 307 7.44 23.09 -1.78
N GLY A 308 8.75 23.15 -1.56
CA GLY A 308 9.45 24.30 -0.99
C GLY A 308 9.30 24.49 0.52
N HIS A 309 8.85 23.47 1.27
CA HIS A 309 8.71 23.56 2.72
C HIS A 309 10.09 23.67 3.41
N ASN A 310 10.28 24.70 4.25
CA ASN A 310 11.59 25.09 4.80
C ASN A 310 12.29 24.00 5.66
N LEU A 311 11.55 23.11 6.32
CA LEU A 311 12.11 22.11 7.24
C LEU A 311 12.19 20.72 6.61
N ALA A 312 11.28 20.42 5.69
CA ALA A 312 11.13 19.10 5.09
C ALA A 312 10.50 19.27 3.70
N ASP A 313 11.30 19.78 2.75
CA ASP A 313 10.85 20.02 1.38
C ASP A 313 10.44 18.71 0.71
N TYR A 314 9.26 18.71 0.08
CA TYR A 314 8.76 17.56 -0.67
C TYR A 314 9.76 17.09 -1.74
N ASP A 315 10.38 18.02 -2.48
CA ASP A 315 11.32 17.70 -3.57
C ASP A 315 12.60 17.02 -3.04
N GLU A 316 13.15 17.53 -1.95
CA GLU A 316 14.29 16.91 -1.28
C GLU A 316 13.95 15.49 -0.84
N LEU A 317 12.81 15.31 -0.16
CA LEU A 317 12.42 14.03 0.39
C LEU A 317 12.06 12.99 -0.68
N VAL A 318 11.35 13.38 -1.73
CA VAL A 318 10.95 12.43 -2.79
C VAL A 318 12.18 11.95 -3.57
N HIS A 319 13.19 12.82 -3.80
CA HIS A 319 14.46 12.43 -4.38
C HIS A 319 15.25 11.51 -3.46
N TRP A 320 15.36 11.87 -2.19
CA TRP A 320 16.09 11.08 -1.21
C TRP A 320 15.51 9.64 -1.09
N TRP A 321 14.19 9.50 -1.00
CA TRP A 321 13.56 8.19 -0.97
C TRP A 321 13.74 7.41 -2.27
N ASN A 322 13.69 8.08 -3.43
CA ASN A 322 13.95 7.45 -4.73
C ASN A 322 15.35 6.81 -4.79
N GLU A 323 16.35 7.43 -4.17
CA GLU A 323 17.74 6.95 -4.13
C GLU A 323 17.95 5.85 -3.06
N ASN A 324 17.12 5.82 -2.03
CA ASN A 324 17.28 4.96 -0.85
C ASN A 324 16.21 3.86 -0.72
N SER A 325 15.61 3.43 -1.81
CA SER A 325 14.60 2.35 -1.81
C SER A 325 15.17 0.93 -1.73
N TYR A 326 16.48 0.76 -1.92
CA TYR A 326 17.17 -0.55 -1.92
C TYR A 326 16.53 -1.58 -2.85
N GLY A 327 15.97 -1.14 -3.98
CA GLY A 327 15.30 -2.00 -4.95
C GLY A 327 13.93 -2.56 -4.51
N LYS A 328 13.42 -2.09 -3.38
CA LYS A 328 12.06 -2.39 -2.91
C LYS A 328 11.05 -1.45 -3.55
N GLN A 329 9.78 -1.86 -3.55
CA GLN A 329 8.73 -0.98 -4.04
C GLN A 329 8.58 0.24 -3.12
N LEU A 330 8.61 1.41 -3.75
CA LEU A 330 8.46 2.69 -3.09
C LEU A 330 7.21 3.39 -3.61
N TYR A 331 6.27 3.70 -2.74
CA TYR A 331 5.10 4.52 -3.02
C TYR A 331 5.17 5.77 -2.14
N ILE A 332 4.63 6.90 -2.60
CA ILE A 332 4.68 8.15 -1.84
C ILE A 332 3.34 8.42 -1.17
N GLY A 333 3.38 8.66 0.14
CA GLY A 333 2.21 9.08 0.93
C GLY A 333 1.96 10.58 0.80
N HIS A 334 0.74 10.96 0.38
CA HIS A 334 0.33 12.36 0.21
C HIS A 334 -0.69 12.77 1.29
N GLY A 335 -0.45 13.92 1.93
CA GLY A 335 -1.32 14.47 2.97
C GLY A 335 -2.44 15.36 2.42
N ILE A 336 -3.40 14.81 1.67
CA ILE A 336 -4.49 15.60 1.06
C ILE A 336 -5.42 16.28 2.08
N TYR A 337 -5.43 15.82 3.33
CA TYR A 337 -6.13 16.52 4.43
C TYR A 337 -5.59 17.94 4.70
N ARG A 338 -4.40 18.24 4.19
CA ARG A 338 -3.75 19.55 4.29
C ARG A 338 -4.43 20.61 3.41
N ALA A 339 -5.31 20.20 2.48
CA ALA A 339 -6.01 21.12 1.59
C ALA A 339 -6.59 22.32 2.35
N GLY A 340 -6.21 23.52 1.92
CA GLY A 340 -6.66 24.78 2.53
C GLY A 340 -5.94 25.18 3.82
N SER A 341 -5.01 24.39 4.37
CA SER A 341 -4.36 24.66 5.66
C SER A 341 -3.41 25.87 5.65
N ASN A 342 -2.77 26.16 4.51
CA ASN A 342 -1.92 27.33 4.30
C ASN A 342 -1.93 27.77 2.83
N ALA A 343 -1.13 28.77 2.44
CA ALA A 343 -1.12 29.32 1.08
C ALA A 343 -0.72 28.25 0.03
N ALA A 344 0.29 27.43 0.31
CA ALA A 344 0.72 26.37 -0.59
C ALA A 344 -0.37 25.31 -0.80
N TRP A 345 -1.01 24.85 0.27
CA TRP A 345 -2.08 23.86 0.23
C TRP A 345 -3.45 24.40 -0.24
N LYS A 346 -3.60 25.72 -0.45
CA LYS A 346 -4.69 26.33 -1.22
C LYS A 346 -4.46 26.28 -2.71
N ASN A 347 -3.20 26.09 -3.15
CA ASN A 347 -2.86 25.98 -4.56
C ASN A 347 -3.45 24.69 -5.16
N PRO A 348 -4.32 24.77 -6.18
CA PRO A 348 -4.90 23.57 -6.81
C PRO A 348 -3.85 22.72 -7.54
N ASN A 349 -2.69 23.29 -7.84
CA ASN A 349 -1.59 22.59 -8.54
C ASN A 349 -0.63 21.86 -7.60
N GLU A 350 -0.78 21.93 -6.27
CA GLU A 350 0.17 21.30 -5.35
C GLU A 350 0.19 19.76 -5.51
N ILE A 351 -0.95 19.08 -5.43
CA ILE A 351 -1.01 17.62 -5.65
C ILE A 351 -0.66 17.23 -7.10
N PRO A 352 -1.16 17.91 -8.15
CA PRO A 352 -0.69 17.73 -9.51
C PRO A 352 0.84 17.82 -9.67
N TYR A 353 1.47 18.81 -9.05
CA TYR A 353 2.92 18.95 -9.03
C TYR A 353 3.59 17.72 -8.39
N GLN A 354 3.14 17.32 -7.21
CA GLN A 354 3.69 16.16 -6.50
C GLN A 354 3.57 14.87 -7.33
N ILE A 355 2.43 14.64 -8.00
CA ILE A 355 2.23 13.47 -8.87
C ILE A 355 3.18 13.50 -10.07
N ASN A 356 3.30 14.64 -10.75
CA ASN A 356 4.22 14.77 -11.88
C ASN A 356 5.67 14.56 -11.46
N LYS A 357 6.04 15.10 -10.30
CA LYS A 357 7.40 14.96 -9.75
C LYS A 357 7.75 13.50 -9.48
N LEU A 358 6.91 12.76 -8.74
CA LEU A 358 7.16 11.36 -8.45
C LEU A 358 7.19 10.48 -9.71
N ARG A 359 6.34 10.77 -10.72
CA ARG A 359 6.31 10.03 -11.99
C ARG A 359 7.59 10.22 -12.81
N SER A 360 8.32 11.32 -12.62
CA SER A 360 9.62 11.57 -13.27
C SER A 360 10.75 10.75 -12.65
N LEU A 361 10.55 10.13 -11.49
CA LEU A 361 11.57 9.40 -10.74
C LEU A 361 11.44 7.88 -10.95
N PRO A 362 12.54 7.18 -11.29
CA PRO A 362 12.47 5.80 -11.79
C PRO A 362 12.03 4.77 -10.74
N ASN A 363 12.41 4.96 -9.47
CA ASN A 363 12.21 3.95 -8.43
C ASN A 363 10.87 4.11 -7.66
N ILE A 364 10.09 5.17 -7.95
CA ILE A 364 8.80 5.40 -7.30
C ILE A 364 7.70 4.69 -8.09
N GLY A 365 6.99 3.76 -7.45
CA GLY A 365 5.96 2.93 -8.05
C GLY A 365 4.55 3.51 -8.01
N GLY A 366 4.31 4.64 -7.32
CA GLY A 366 2.98 5.23 -7.22
C GLY A 366 2.72 6.07 -5.97
N SER A 367 1.45 6.25 -5.66
CA SER A 367 0.94 7.17 -4.62
C SER A 367 -0.01 6.48 -3.65
N VAL A 368 -0.05 6.96 -2.41
CA VAL A 368 -1.09 6.63 -1.42
C VAL A 368 -1.57 7.92 -0.76
N TYR A 369 -2.88 8.10 -0.64
CA TYR A 369 -3.47 9.35 -0.17
C TYR A 369 -4.07 9.23 1.23
N PHE A 370 -3.66 10.10 2.14
CA PHE A 370 -4.24 10.18 3.48
C PHE A 370 -5.23 11.36 3.56
N SER A 371 -6.51 11.14 3.68
CA SER A 371 -7.21 9.88 3.78
C SER A 371 -8.52 9.92 2.96
N SER A 372 -9.26 8.82 2.92
CA SER A 372 -10.51 8.66 2.17
C SER A 372 -11.51 9.78 2.39
N ASN A 373 -11.71 10.23 3.64
CA ASN A 373 -12.65 11.28 3.98
C ASN A 373 -12.31 12.63 3.33
N SER A 374 -11.03 12.89 3.10
CA SER A 374 -10.57 14.13 2.47
C SER A 374 -11.01 14.26 1.01
N PHE A 375 -11.37 13.14 0.35
CA PHE A 375 -11.89 13.19 -1.02
C PHE A 375 -13.38 13.56 -1.13
N LYS A 376 -14.14 13.51 -0.02
CA LYS A 376 -15.61 13.77 -0.07
C LYS A 376 -15.99 15.11 -0.69
N ASN A 377 -15.22 16.15 -0.40
CA ASN A 377 -15.51 17.52 -0.78
C ASN A 377 -14.71 18.02 -1.99
N ASN A 378 -14.10 17.10 -2.75
CA ASN A 378 -13.27 17.43 -3.92
C ASN A 378 -12.32 18.62 -3.64
N PRO A 379 -11.44 18.53 -2.63
CA PRO A 379 -10.63 19.67 -2.18
C PRO A 379 -9.74 20.16 -3.33
N ASN A 380 -9.74 21.46 -3.58
CA ASN A 380 -9.01 22.12 -4.68
C ASN A 380 -9.28 21.53 -6.08
N GLY A 381 -10.37 20.78 -6.28
CA GLY A 381 -10.67 20.07 -7.52
C GLY A 381 -9.74 18.87 -7.79
N TRP A 382 -9.09 18.32 -6.79
CA TRP A 382 -8.13 17.23 -6.97
C TRP A 382 -8.76 15.90 -7.42
N ASN A 383 -10.00 15.58 -6.99
CA ASN A 383 -10.71 14.41 -7.51
C ASN A 383 -10.91 14.49 -9.01
N ASP A 384 -11.37 15.65 -9.49
CA ASP A 384 -11.58 15.89 -10.92
C ASP A 384 -10.24 15.82 -11.66
N SER A 385 -9.19 16.40 -11.10
CA SER A 385 -7.84 16.36 -11.67
C SER A 385 -7.32 14.93 -11.78
N LEU A 386 -7.51 14.07 -10.77
CA LEU A 386 -7.14 12.66 -10.83
C LEU A 386 -7.92 11.95 -11.96
N GLN A 387 -9.24 12.09 -12.00
CA GLN A 387 -10.10 11.43 -12.98
C GLN A 387 -9.84 11.89 -14.41
N GLN A 388 -9.63 13.18 -14.63
CA GLN A 388 -9.56 13.77 -15.97
C GLN A 388 -8.15 13.84 -16.54
N HIS A 389 -7.09 13.79 -15.70
CA HIS A 389 -5.74 14.03 -16.16
C HIS A 389 -4.74 12.93 -15.75
N TYR A 390 -4.77 12.45 -14.51
CA TYR A 390 -3.71 11.57 -14.00
C TYR A 390 -4.09 10.09 -14.01
N TYR A 391 -5.36 9.77 -13.74
CA TYR A 391 -5.87 8.40 -13.57
C TYR A 391 -6.99 8.06 -14.56
N VAL A 392 -6.97 8.70 -15.71
CA VAL A 392 -7.94 8.51 -16.82
C VAL A 392 -8.04 7.04 -17.26
N ASN A 393 -6.88 6.39 -17.38
CA ASN A 393 -6.80 4.97 -17.70
C ASN A 393 -6.55 4.16 -16.43
N PRO A 394 -7.05 2.92 -16.36
CA PRO A 394 -6.63 1.99 -15.30
C PRO A 394 -5.11 1.82 -15.25
N ALA A 395 -4.58 1.33 -14.15
CA ALA A 395 -3.19 0.95 -14.04
C ALA A 395 -3.07 -0.44 -13.42
N ILE A 396 -2.07 -1.19 -13.85
CA ILE A 396 -1.69 -2.48 -13.27
C ILE A 396 -0.83 -2.20 -12.04
N LEU A 397 -1.10 -2.91 -10.95
CA LEU A 397 -0.29 -2.83 -9.74
C LEU A 397 1.13 -3.38 -10.01
N PRO A 398 2.19 -2.69 -9.55
CA PRO A 398 3.55 -3.22 -9.65
C PRO A 398 3.68 -4.55 -8.90
N SER A 399 4.41 -5.51 -9.47
CA SER A 399 4.71 -6.78 -8.78
C SER A 399 5.82 -6.57 -7.75
N VAL A 400 5.62 -7.03 -6.53
CA VAL A 400 6.51 -6.80 -5.37
C VAL A 400 7.39 -8.02 -5.06
N LEU A 401 6.84 -9.21 -5.24
CA LEU A 401 7.48 -10.47 -4.84
C LEU A 401 8.29 -11.12 -5.98
N PRO A 402 9.18 -12.09 -5.67
CA PRO A 402 9.93 -12.84 -6.68
C PRO A 402 9.00 -13.41 -7.73
N GLN A 403 9.31 -13.14 -8.99
CA GLN A 403 8.39 -13.36 -10.09
C GLN A 403 8.59 -14.73 -10.73
N TYR A 404 7.54 -15.51 -10.81
CA TYR A 404 7.38 -16.46 -11.89
C TYR A 404 6.60 -15.80 -13.03
N LYS A 405 6.91 -16.16 -14.27
CA LYS A 405 6.19 -15.65 -15.43
C LYS A 405 4.77 -16.24 -15.46
N MET A 406 3.76 -15.40 -15.68
CA MET A 406 2.41 -15.88 -15.93
C MET A 406 2.32 -16.60 -17.27
N GLU A 407 1.32 -17.46 -17.37
CA GLU A 407 1.00 -18.16 -18.61
C GLU A 407 0.55 -17.17 -19.68
N THR A 408 0.99 -17.39 -20.91
CA THR A 408 0.62 -16.57 -22.05
C THR A 408 -0.89 -16.69 -22.30
N PRO A 409 -1.63 -15.60 -22.43
CA PRO A 409 -3.06 -15.67 -22.73
C PRO A 409 -3.30 -16.21 -24.13
N ILE A 410 -4.40 -16.94 -24.27
CA ILE A 410 -4.95 -17.34 -25.56
C ILE A 410 -6.02 -16.32 -25.94
N ILE A 411 -6.03 -15.92 -27.20
CA ILE A 411 -7.07 -15.05 -27.76
C ILE A 411 -7.44 -15.50 -29.17
N SER A 412 -8.72 -15.71 -29.41
CA SER A 412 -9.24 -16.06 -30.74
C SER A 412 -10.48 -15.21 -31.08
N LYS A 413 -10.54 -14.69 -32.31
CA LYS A 413 -11.66 -13.88 -32.79
C LYS A 413 -12.87 -14.76 -33.06
N THR A 414 -14.03 -14.40 -32.52
CA THR A 414 -15.29 -15.12 -32.72
C THR A 414 -16.25 -14.39 -33.64
N GLY A 415 -16.10 -13.05 -33.79
CA GLY A 415 -16.89 -12.24 -34.71
C GLY A 415 -16.82 -10.75 -34.37
N GLY A 416 -16.79 -9.88 -35.38
CA GLY A 416 -16.72 -8.43 -35.17
C GLY A 416 -15.55 -8.02 -34.25
N GLN A 417 -15.87 -7.41 -33.12
CA GLN A 417 -14.92 -7.04 -32.04
C GLN A 417 -15.04 -7.97 -30.83
N THR A 418 -15.52 -9.20 -31.02
CA THR A 418 -15.70 -10.20 -29.96
C THR A 418 -14.61 -11.26 -30.04
N TYR A 419 -14.06 -11.62 -28.90
CA TYR A 419 -12.95 -12.57 -28.78
C TYR A 419 -13.20 -13.53 -27.61
N GLN A 420 -12.82 -14.78 -27.81
CA GLN A 420 -12.67 -15.75 -26.73
C GLN A 420 -11.28 -15.59 -26.14
N ILE A 421 -11.17 -15.60 -24.80
CA ILE A 421 -9.90 -15.46 -24.06
C ILE A 421 -9.72 -16.55 -23.01
N GLY A 422 -8.47 -16.83 -22.64
CA GLY A 422 -8.11 -17.78 -21.60
C GLY A 422 -6.61 -17.84 -21.38
N THR A 423 -6.16 -18.85 -20.61
CA THR A 423 -4.74 -19.26 -20.47
C THR A 423 -4.62 -20.76 -20.63
N GLU A 424 -3.47 -21.27 -21.05
CA GLU A 424 -3.25 -22.72 -21.26
C GLU A 424 -3.03 -23.51 -19.98
N GLY A 425 -2.79 -22.86 -18.85
CA GLY A 425 -2.42 -23.53 -17.61
C GLY A 425 -3.30 -23.15 -16.42
N ASN A 426 -2.86 -23.55 -15.22
CA ASN A 426 -3.62 -23.46 -13.97
C ASN A 426 -3.05 -22.47 -12.95
N LYS A 427 -2.12 -21.58 -13.36
CA LYS A 427 -1.60 -20.58 -12.41
C LYS A 427 -2.72 -19.63 -11.96
N PRO A 428 -2.74 -19.28 -10.68
CA PRO A 428 -3.79 -18.41 -10.15
C PRO A 428 -3.83 -17.06 -10.88
N LEU A 429 -4.91 -16.83 -11.60
CA LEU A 429 -5.17 -15.63 -12.38
C LEU A 429 -5.93 -14.61 -11.52
N LYS A 430 -5.49 -13.34 -11.54
CA LYS A 430 -6.18 -12.20 -10.92
C LYS A 430 -7.09 -11.50 -11.93
N SER A 431 -6.57 -11.23 -13.13
CA SER A 431 -7.28 -10.53 -14.20
C SER A 431 -6.53 -10.67 -15.53
N PHE A 432 -7.17 -10.21 -16.61
CA PHE A 432 -6.47 -9.84 -17.84
C PHE A 432 -6.44 -8.31 -18.00
N ALA A 433 -5.53 -7.83 -18.84
CA ALA A 433 -5.51 -6.43 -19.25
C ALA A 433 -5.33 -6.28 -20.76
N ILE A 434 -6.02 -5.29 -21.31
CA ILE A 434 -5.76 -4.83 -22.68
C ILE A 434 -4.82 -3.65 -22.60
N ILE A 435 -3.64 -3.81 -23.18
CA ILE A 435 -2.65 -2.75 -23.33
C ILE A 435 -2.80 -2.15 -24.71
N GLN A 436 -2.83 -0.85 -24.82
CA GLN A 436 -2.79 -0.13 -26.09
C GLN A 436 -1.54 0.73 -26.23
N LYS A 437 -1.10 0.91 -27.47
CA LYS A 437 -0.06 1.89 -27.83
C LYS A 437 -0.66 2.89 -28.83
N GLN A 438 -0.69 4.15 -28.43
CA GLN A 438 -1.17 5.25 -29.25
C GLN A 438 -0.08 6.33 -29.34
N THR A 439 0.30 6.75 -30.54
CA THR A 439 1.35 7.78 -30.76
C THR A 439 2.64 7.53 -29.98
N GLY A 440 3.02 6.25 -29.80
CA GLY A 440 4.21 5.86 -29.06
C GLY A 440 4.03 5.64 -27.55
N VAL A 441 2.91 6.09 -26.96
CA VAL A 441 2.60 5.98 -25.55
C VAL A 441 1.79 4.70 -25.28
N TYR A 442 2.19 3.94 -24.25
CA TYR A 442 1.44 2.80 -23.75
C TYR A 442 0.44 3.22 -22.67
N SER A 443 -0.70 2.53 -22.62
CA SER A 443 -1.66 2.65 -21.52
C SER A 443 -2.50 1.38 -21.39
N VAL A 444 -3.13 1.20 -20.24
CA VAL A 444 -4.11 0.14 -20.01
C VAL A 444 -5.45 0.62 -20.56
N ALA A 445 -5.96 -0.04 -21.59
CA ALA A 445 -7.26 0.30 -22.18
C ALA A 445 -8.42 -0.29 -21.38
N ALA A 446 -8.26 -1.50 -20.83
CA ALA A 446 -9.25 -2.16 -19.99
C ALA A 446 -8.59 -3.20 -19.05
N LEU A 447 -9.17 -3.37 -17.86
CA LEU A 447 -8.95 -4.52 -16.99
C LEU A 447 -10.16 -5.47 -17.12
N ILE A 448 -9.91 -6.76 -17.15
CA ILE A 448 -10.91 -7.80 -17.44
C ILE A 448 -10.86 -8.83 -16.31
N PRO A 449 -12.00 -9.21 -15.72
CA PRO A 449 -12.04 -10.23 -14.66
C PRO A 449 -11.44 -11.56 -15.10
N ALA A 450 -10.86 -12.30 -14.14
CA ALA A 450 -10.18 -13.58 -14.39
C ALA A 450 -11.10 -14.66 -14.96
N ASP A 451 -12.37 -14.64 -14.61
CA ASP A 451 -13.40 -15.61 -15.01
C ASP A 451 -14.00 -15.31 -16.40
N ALA A 452 -13.70 -14.15 -16.99
CA ALA A 452 -14.16 -13.81 -18.34
C ALA A 452 -13.62 -14.79 -19.37
N LYS A 453 -14.51 -15.35 -20.17
CA LYS A 453 -14.18 -16.26 -21.28
C LYS A 453 -14.38 -15.62 -22.65
N ILE A 454 -15.25 -14.62 -22.71
CA ILE A 454 -15.57 -13.87 -23.93
C ILE A 454 -15.49 -12.39 -23.59
N ILE A 455 -14.87 -11.61 -24.47
CA ILE A 455 -14.79 -10.15 -24.37
C ILE A 455 -15.28 -9.51 -25.65
N ASN A 456 -15.94 -8.37 -25.54
CA ASN A 456 -16.25 -7.49 -26.66
C ASN A 456 -15.56 -6.14 -26.43
N LEU A 457 -14.66 -5.76 -27.33
CA LEU A 457 -13.84 -4.56 -27.14
C LEU A 457 -14.68 -3.29 -27.07
N ASN A 458 -15.74 -3.18 -27.88
CA ASN A 458 -16.64 -2.01 -27.84
C ASN A 458 -17.38 -1.92 -26.50
N ALA A 459 -17.84 -3.04 -25.96
CA ALA A 459 -18.47 -3.08 -24.63
C ALA A 459 -17.51 -2.70 -23.50
N LEU A 460 -16.21 -2.95 -23.67
CA LEU A 460 -15.15 -2.52 -22.74
C LEU A 460 -14.72 -1.05 -22.98
N GLY A 461 -15.34 -0.33 -23.89
CA GLY A 461 -14.95 1.04 -24.25
C GLY A 461 -13.67 1.14 -25.07
N VAL A 462 -13.14 0.01 -25.56
CA VAL A 462 -11.91 -0.04 -26.35
C VAL A 462 -12.27 0.17 -27.84
N ILE A 463 -12.18 1.42 -28.30
CA ILE A 463 -12.42 1.76 -29.69
C ILE A 463 -11.14 1.55 -30.49
N ARG A 464 -11.10 0.50 -31.33
CA ARG A 464 -9.93 0.20 -32.15
C ARG A 464 -9.73 1.25 -33.25
N LYS A 465 -8.53 1.83 -33.30
CA LYS A 465 -8.06 2.69 -34.40
C LYS A 465 -6.96 1.97 -35.16
N ALA A 466 -6.96 2.07 -36.49
CA ALA A 466 -5.97 1.41 -37.34
C ALA A 466 -4.51 1.84 -37.02
N SER A 467 -4.32 3.04 -36.48
CA SER A 467 -3.02 3.56 -36.09
C SER A 467 -2.50 3.02 -34.75
N ASN A 468 -3.35 2.33 -33.97
CA ASN A 468 -3.02 1.86 -32.62
C ASN A 468 -2.73 0.36 -32.63
N GLN A 469 -1.88 -0.06 -31.71
CA GLN A 469 -1.59 -1.47 -31.44
C GLN A 469 -2.25 -1.89 -30.12
N TYR A 470 -2.72 -3.14 -30.04
CA TYR A 470 -3.40 -3.68 -28.88
C TYR A 470 -2.87 -5.06 -28.53
N TRP A 471 -2.70 -5.31 -27.24
CA TRP A 471 -2.24 -6.60 -26.69
C TRP A 471 -3.11 -7.02 -25.53
N LEU A 472 -3.27 -8.32 -25.39
CA LEU A 472 -3.82 -8.96 -24.20
C LEU A 472 -2.65 -9.48 -23.34
N ILE A 473 -2.73 -9.27 -22.04
CA ILE A 473 -1.83 -9.90 -21.04
C ILE A 473 -2.67 -10.54 -19.94
N ALA A 474 -2.11 -11.59 -19.32
CA ALA A 474 -2.64 -12.20 -18.09
C ALA A 474 -1.88 -11.65 -16.89
N ILE A 475 -2.59 -11.40 -15.80
CA ILE A 475 -2.07 -10.86 -14.54
C ILE A 475 -2.33 -11.87 -13.43
N GLY A 476 -1.27 -12.35 -12.77
CA GLY A 476 -1.34 -13.27 -11.65
C GLY A 476 -1.72 -12.58 -10.33
N LYS A 477 -2.05 -13.38 -9.31
CA LYS A 477 -2.47 -12.86 -8.00
C LYS A 477 -1.43 -12.00 -7.27
N GLN A 478 -0.15 -12.10 -7.64
CA GLN A 478 0.94 -11.26 -7.12
C GLN A 478 1.38 -10.19 -8.14
N ASN A 479 0.49 -9.81 -9.04
CA ASN A 479 0.71 -8.83 -10.10
C ASN A 479 1.80 -9.19 -11.12
N GLN A 480 2.18 -10.48 -11.21
CA GLN A 480 3.05 -10.96 -12.29
C GLN A 480 2.30 -10.87 -13.60
N ILE A 481 2.98 -10.47 -14.65
CA ILE A 481 2.42 -10.40 -15.99
C ILE A 481 2.92 -11.51 -16.90
N SER A 482 2.12 -11.86 -17.88
CA SER A 482 2.47 -12.77 -18.99
C SER A 482 3.25 -12.04 -20.08
N GLU A 483 3.57 -12.78 -21.15
CA GLU A 483 3.89 -12.19 -22.46
C GLU A 483 2.70 -11.40 -23.02
N TYR A 484 3.01 -10.46 -23.91
CA TYR A 484 2.06 -9.63 -24.63
C TYR A 484 1.58 -10.34 -25.88
N VAL A 485 0.30 -10.67 -25.97
CA VAL A 485 -0.30 -11.31 -27.15
C VAL A 485 -1.08 -10.27 -27.96
N SER A 486 -0.70 -10.07 -29.23
CA SER A 486 -1.39 -9.13 -30.12
C SER A 486 -2.85 -9.50 -30.28
N ILE A 487 -3.75 -8.53 -30.17
CA ILE A 487 -5.16 -8.71 -30.48
C ILE A 487 -5.34 -8.56 -32.00
N PRO A 488 -5.78 -9.63 -32.71
CA PRO A 488 -5.86 -9.64 -34.17
C PRO A 488 -6.92 -8.71 -34.76
#